data_ae38867594a25344920671bfce9ef429
#
_entry.id   ae38867594a25344920671bfce9ef429
#
_cell.length_a   1.000
_cell.length_b   1.000
_cell.length_c   1.000
_cell.angle_alpha   90.00
_cell.angle_beta   90.00
_cell.angle_gamma   90.00
#
_symmetry.space_group_name_H-M   'P 1'
#
loop_
_entity.id
_entity.type
_entity.pdbx_description
1 polymer ?
#
loop_
_entity_poly.entity_id
_entity_poly.type
_entity_poly.pdbx_seq_one_letter_code
_entity_poly.pdbx_strand_id
1 'polypeptide(L)'
;VNPDADLWLVGFSSARATSGNLLIANKTKHAKTYELTFALRSEDRDEGIESLGVCVLGRRGQQGRVTLTAIFSDGTEKLLVAELAEGADQAVFCSFSAVPGESIRRLRVDGTAFGGDHVLLDDLAFVTNGRPQPQLQPRTPPAPVVAAPQPPRAGPVAVAPAPRPARPKTFAPFPDRLAAFLERAFRRPVPPDEAGRFLAVWRERKAAGATDEAAVRVTLQAVLSSPGFLFLAEPADPSGPAVRPLDDFELASRLSFFLWASQPDAELLEAARAGRLRDTAGLEAQVRRMLRDPRVRELGESFAVQWLRLDQLYTAKPDTDLFKPFYSGPQGKDTLHGAMLTEALLLFETVLVEDRSILEFIGADYTWLNPRLAKTYSLAPTLAQAVPAPLPAGASNRELREAAGKVANTWHRTPLTDGARGGFITMAASLTVTSLPFRTSPVKRGAWLLETVFNRPPQEPKVAFAIENDTKEAAAAQSIRQKFEAHRNQAACYSCHVRLDPPGFALERFDPIGRWRETDGGQPVDARGEWHGEAFDGPAGYKAALLRDPAEFTRGFTEHLLAYALGRKLGLADLPAVEEIRGAAAADGHRFSRLVVALVQSYPFRHVRNRDLPALP
;
A
#
# COMPACT_ATOMS: atom_id res chain seq x y z
N VAL A 1 25.15 7.59 12.29
CA VAL A 1 24.50 6.29 12.37
C VAL A 1 25.59 5.29 12.70
N ASN A 2 25.53 4.68 13.87
CA ASN A 2 26.47 3.64 14.28
C ASN A 2 26.08 2.35 13.55
N PRO A 3 26.99 1.66 12.82
CA PRO A 3 26.68 0.45 12.06
C PRO A 3 26.26 -0.76 12.94
N ASP A 4 26.42 -0.67 14.26
CA ASP A 4 26.08 -1.74 15.22
C ASP A 4 24.69 -1.59 15.89
N ALA A 5 23.87 -0.63 15.47
CA ALA A 5 22.53 -0.47 16.00
C ALA A 5 21.52 -1.22 15.12
N ASP A 6 21.23 -2.47 15.43
CA ASP A 6 20.09 -3.19 14.86
C ASP A 6 18.81 -2.56 15.39
N LEU A 7 18.22 -1.66 14.60
CA LEU A 7 16.91 -1.11 14.86
C LEU A 7 15.88 -2.07 14.25
N TRP A 8 15.26 -2.92 15.05
CA TRP A 8 14.10 -3.70 14.63
C TRP A 8 12.85 -2.83 14.76
N LEU A 9 12.59 -1.99 13.75
CA LEU A 9 11.30 -1.36 13.54
C LEU A 9 10.46 -2.30 12.67
N VAL A 10 9.64 -3.12 13.31
CA VAL A 10 8.67 -3.98 12.63
C VAL A 10 7.41 -3.15 12.41
N GLY A 11 7.13 -2.83 11.14
CA GLY A 11 5.81 -2.43 10.69
C GLY A 11 5.39 -0.99 10.97
N PHE A 12 5.89 -0.01 10.19
CA PHE A 12 5.22 1.28 10.06
C PHE A 12 4.18 1.21 8.94
N SER A 13 2.91 0.99 9.30
CA SER A 13 1.83 1.39 8.43
C SER A 13 1.65 2.91 8.56
N SER A 14 2.08 3.65 7.52
CA SER A 14 1.70 5.03 7.19
C SER A 14 1.56 6.05 8.33
N ALA A 15 2.62 6.30 9.10
CA ALA A 15 2.71 7.58 9.80
C ALA A 15 3.08 8.66 8.77
N ARG A 16 2.11 9.43 8.28
CA ARG A 16 2.40 10.69 7.57
C ARG A 16 3.00 11.66 8.58
N ALA A 17 4.34 11.67 8.65
CA ALA A 17 5.04 12.80 9.22
C ALA A 17 4.78 14.01 8.31
N THR A 18 3.87 14.88 8.70
CA THR A 18 3.80 16.23 8.13
C THR A 18 5.02 16.99 8.64
N SER A 19 6.06 17.05 7.81
CA SER A 19 7.30 17.79 7.98
C SER A 19 8.22 17.35 9.14
N GLY A 20 9.34 16.76 8.82
CA GLY A 20 10.47 16.53 9.71
C GLY A 20 10.92 15.06 9.76
N ASN A 21 12.21 14.79 9.53
CA ASN A 21 12.79 13.46 9.74
C ASN A 21 13.04 13.25 11.23
N LEU A 22 12.29 12.35 11.86
CA LEU A 22 12.52 11.92 13.23
C LEU A 22 13.68 10.93 13.27
N LEU A 23 14.71 11.22 14.07
CA LEU A 23 15.79 10.28 14.39
C LEU A 23 15.49 9.60 15.73
N ILE A 24 15.33 8.28 15.72
CA ILE A 24 15.21 7.47 16.93
C ILE A 24 16.52 6.73 17.12
N ALA A 25 17.20 6.94 18.23
CA ALA A 25 18.42 6.23 18.58
C ALA A 25 18.16 5.32 19.80
N ASN A 26 18.45 4.03 19.68
CA ASN A 26 18.42 3.08 20.78
C ASN A 26 19.85 2.86 21.31
N LYS A 27 20.03 2.91 22.62
CA LYS A 27 21.34 2.78 23.26
C LYS A 27 21.71 1.35 23.71
N THR A 28 20.78 0.37 23.70
CA THR A 28 21.08 -0.96 24.27
C THR A 28 20.49 -2.10 23.47
N LYS A 29 21.34 -3.05 23.05
CA LYS A 29 20.95 -4.38 22.55
C LYS A 29 20.49 -5.24 23.75
N HIS A 30 19.35 -5.91 23.62
CA HIS A 30 18.87 -6.97 24.55
C HIS A 30 18.48 -6.56 25.97
N ALA A 31 18.05 -5.35 26.22
CA ALA A 31 17.54 -4.97 27.54
C ALA A 31 16.00 -4.95 27.56
N LYS A 32 15.38 -5.44 28.65
CA LYS A 32 13.95 -5.24 28.92
C LYS A 32 13.60 -3.76 29.15
N THR A 33 14.59 -2.93 29.37
CA THR A 33 14.47 -1.47 29.53
C THR A 33 15.29 -0.78 28.45
N TYR A 34 14.69 0.14 27.72
CA TYR A 34 15.37 0.94 26.70
C TYR A 34 14.80 2.38 26.66
N GLU A 35 15.57 3.27 26.08
CA GLU A 35 15.21 4.67 25.95
C GLU A 35 15.24 5.10 24.48
N LEU A 36 14.16 5.69 24.02
CA LEU A 36 14.04 6.30 22.71
C LEU A 36 14.31 7.81 22.86
N THR A 37 15.30 8.33 22.16
CA THR A 37 15.57 9.76 22.12
C THR A 37 15.02 10.34 20.82
N PHE A 38 14.20 11.38 20.92
CA PHE A 38 13.62 12.08 19.80
C PHE A 38 14.46 13.31 19.47
N ALA A 39 14.99 13.35 18.26
CA ALA A 39 15.65 14.51 17.70
C ALA A 39 15.02 14.83 16.35
N LEU A 40 14.39 15.99 16.24
CA LEU A 40 13.92 16.50 14.96
C LEU A 40 15.12 16.99 14.15
N ARG A 41 15.19 16.59 12.89
CA ARG A 41 16.22 17.03 11.96
C ARG A 41 15.78 18.38 11.36
N SER A 42 15.75 19.44 12.19
CA SER A 42 15.59 20.80 11.74
C SER A 42 16.87 21.58 12.06
N GLU A 43 17.16 22.60 11.26
CA GLU A 43 18.27 23.53 11.53
C GLU A 43 17.98 24.39 12.78
N ASP A 44 16.71 24.46 13.18
CA ASP A 44 16.27 25.12 14.43
C ASP A 44 16.17 24.09 15.56
N ARG A 45 17.05 24.24 16.55
CA ARG A 45 17.18 23.32 17.70
C ARG A 45 16.00 23.35 18.70
N ASP A 46 14.99 24.17 18.46
CA ASP A 46 13.89 24.42 19.42
C ASP A 46 12.57 23.68 19.07
N GLU A 47 12.51 22.97 17.96
CA GLU A 47 11.33 22.14 17.65
C GLU A 47 11.33 20.85 18.49
N GLY A 48 10.19 20.55 19.10
CA GLY A 48 9.99 19.36 19.93
C GLY A 48 8.67 18.65 19.63
N ILE A 49 8.49 17.47 20.20
CA ILE A 49 7.25 16.70 20.08
C ILE A 49 6.28 17.21 21.15
N GLU A 50 5.13 17.75 20.73
CA GLU A 50 4.05 18.19 21.64
C GLU A 50 3.20 17.03 22.14
N SER A 51 2.96 16.03 21.30
CA SER A 51 2.18 14.86 21.67
C SER A 51 2.78 13.61 21.05
N LEU A 52 2.82 12.54 21.83
CA LEU A 52 3.36 11.24 21.46
C LEU A 52 2.34 10.16 21.82
N GLY A 53 1.92 9.37 20.82
CA GLY A 53 1.14 8.18 21.01
C GLY A 53 1.95 6.94 20.64
N VAL A 54 1.78 5.85 21.37
CA VAL A 54 2.47 4.59 21.12
C VAL A 54 1.59 3.40 21.52
N CYS A 55 1.54 2.37 20.69
CA CYS A 55 0.96 1.08 21.02
C CYS A 55 1.99 0.15 21.64
N VAL A 56 1.67 -0.44 22.79
CA VAL A 56 2.43 -1.52 23.41
C VAL A 56 1.78 -2.83 23.01
N LEU A 57 2.52 -3.71 22.34
CA LEU A 57 2.03 -4.98 21.84
C LEU A 57 2.45 -6.13 22.76
N GLY A 58 1.48 -6.99 23.15
CA GLY A 58 1.68 -8.27 23.79
C GLY A 58 1.34 -9.41 22.84
N ARG A 59 2.24 -10.35 22.65
CA ARG A 59 2.00 -11.57 21.89
C ARG A 59 1.39 -12.66 22.77
N ARG A 60 0.72 -13.63 22.14
CA ARG A 60 0.13 -14.78 22.83
C ARG A 60 1.15 -15.48 23.74
N GLY A 61 0.81 -15.63 25.01
CA GLY A 61 1.69 -16.18 26.03
C GLY A 61 2.60 -15.15 26.73
N GLN A 62 2.50 -13.88 26.37
CA GLN A 62 3.19 -12.79 27.06
C GLN A 62 2.16 -12.00 27.89
N GLN A 63 2.50 -11.78 29.14
CA GLN A 63 1.67 -11.01 30.08
C GLN A 63 2.54 -10.18 31.00
N GLY A 64 1.97 -9.15 31.57
CA GLY A 64 2.63 -8.33 32.57
C GLY A 64 2.49 -6.84 32.34
N ARG A 65 3.37 -6.09 32.95
CA ARG A 65 3.31 -4.65 33.01
C ARG A 65 4.48 -4.03 32.26
N VAL A 66 4.19 -3.09 31.37
CA VAL A 66 5.17 -2.24 30.70
C VAL A 66 4.99 -0.81 31.17
N THR A 67 6.04 -0.21 31.70
CA THR A 67 6.04 1.18 32.14
C THR A 67 6.63 2.06 31.06
N LEU A 68 5.91 3.09 30.66
CA LEU A 68 6.34 4.12 29.72
C LEU A 68 6.53 5.43 30.48
N THR A 69 7.72 6.03 30.39
CA THR A 69 8.02 7.32 31.01
C THR A 69 8.42 8.32 29.94
N ALA A 70 7.59 9.33 29.70
CA ALA A 70 7.94 10.45 28.85
C ALA A 70 8.74 11.49 29.65
N ILE A 71 9.86 11.93 29.10
CA ILE A 71 10.77 12.93 29.69
C ILE A 71 10.66 14.19 28.85
N PHE A 72 10.25 15.30 29.47
CA PHE A 72 9.99 16.57 28.83
C PHE A 72 11.23 17.45 28.77
N SER A 73 11.15 18.57 28.06
CA SER A 73 12.24 19.50 27.84
C SER A 73 12.70 20.23 29.13
N ASP A 74 11.80 20.39 30.10
CA ASP A 74 12.05 20.94 31.41
C ASP A 74 12.62 19.93 32.42
N GLY A 75 12.75 18.65 32.01
CA GLY A 75 13.23 17.57 32.86
C GLY A 75 12.12 16.86 33.65
N THR A 76 10.88 17.30 33.56
CA THR A 76 9.76 16.58 34.20
C THR A 76 9.52 15.24 33.54
N GLU A 77 8.98 14.28 34.33
CA GLU A 77 8.67 12.92 33.87
C GLU A 77 7.18 12.64 34.05
N LYS A 78 6.53 12.07 33.02
CA LYS A 78 5.17 11.50 33.12
C LYS A 78 5.22 10.02 32.86
N LEU A 79 4.54 9.26 33.71
CA LEU A 79 4.55 7.81 33.69
C LEU A 79 3.17 7.29 33.30
N LEU A 80 3.14 6.32 32.37
CA LEU A 80 1.98 5.51 32.03
C LEU A 80 2.33 4.03 32.15
N VAL A 81 1.35 3.23 32.53
CA VAL A 81 1.51 1.78 32.66
C VAL A 81 0.55 1.09 31.70
N ALA A 82 1.11 0.29 30.80
CA ALA A 82 0.35 -0.61 29.95
C ALA A 82 0.30 -1.99 30.64
N GLU A 83 -0.89 -2.47 30.97
CA GLU A 83 -1.10 -3.82 31.50
C GLU A 83 -1.60 -4.74 30.39
N LEU A 84 -0.88 -5.84 30.17
CA LEU A 84 -1.17 -6.84 29.15
C LEU A 84 -1.59 -8.14 29.86
N ALA A 85 -2.83 -8.58 29.60
CA ALA A 85 -3.38 -9.79 30.22
C ALA A 85 -2.92 -11.06 29.46
N GLU A 86 -3.06 -12.21 30.12
CA GLU A 86 -2.78 -13.51 29.50
C GLU A 86 -3.87 -13.88 28.47
N GLY A 87 -3.47 -14.36 27.28
CA GLY A 87 -4.41 -14.99 26.34
C GLY A 87 -4.18 -14.69 24.87
N ALA A 88 -4.72 -13.61 24.34
CA ALA A 88 -4.63 -13.26 22.92
C ALA A 88 -3.57 -12.18 22.65
N ASP A 89 -3.22 -11.99 21.38
CA ASP A 89 -2.44 -10.82 20.96
C ASP A 89 -3.21 -9.55 21.34
N GLN A 90 -2.56 -8.67 22.09
CA GLN A 90 -3.16 -7.46 22.65
C GLN A 90 -2.35 -6.22 22.26
N ALA A 91 -3.06 -5.11 22.11
CA ALA A 91 -2.45 -3.79 21.89
C ALA A 91 -3.02 -2.80 22.91
N VAL A 92 -2.15 -2.14 23.68
CA VAL A 92 -2.53 -1.07 24.61
C VAL A 92 -1.98 0.24 24.10
N PHE A 93 -2.85 1.18 23.75
CA PHE A 93 -2.45 2.50 23.29
C PHE A 93 -2.21 3.44 24.48
N CYS A 94 -1.02 4.04 24.51
CA CYS A 94 -0.61 5.04 25.49
C CYS A 94 -0.32 6.36 24.78
N SER A 95 -0.71 7.50 25.39
CA SER A 95 -0.39 8.81 24.84
C SER A 95 0.08 9.78 25.90
N PHE A 96 1.04 10.63 25.50
CA PHE A 96 1.58 11.72 26.29
C PHE A 96 1.36 13.04 25.57
N SER A 97 1.08 14.10 26.30
CA SER A 97 1.02 15.46 25.77
C SER A 97 1.82 16.41 26.65
N ALA A 98 2.61 17.26 26.01
CA ALA A 98 3.31 18.34 26.67
C ALA A 98 2.37 19.52 26.93
N VAL A 99 2.64 20.33 27.93
CA VAL A 99 1.99 21.62 28.12
C VAL A 99 2.56 22.65 27.13
N PRO A 100 1.81 23.72 26.81
CA PRO A 100 2.30 24.74 25.87
C PRO A 100 3.67 25.28 26.28
N GLY A 101 4.61 25.23 25.35
CA GLY A 101 6.01 25.68 25.58
C GLY A 101 6.97 24.56 25.97
N GLU A 102 6.50 23.37 26.24
CA GLU A 102 7.31 22.19 26.50
C GLU A 102 7.29 21.20 25.33
N SER A 103 8.22 20.27 25.34
CA SER A 103 8.28 19.20 24.34
C SER A 103 8.77 17.89 24.95
N ILE A 104 8.31 16.78 24.40
CA ILE A 104 8.77 15.45 24.78
C ILE A 104 10.12 15.21 24.10
N ARG A 105 11.15 14.92 24.89
CA ARG A 105 12.52 14.69 24.43
C ARG A 105 12.90 13.21 24.40
N ARG A 106 12.39 12.43 25.34
CA ARG A 106 12.72 11.01 25.45
C ARG A 106 11.52 10.21 25.94
N LEU A 107 11.46 8.95 25.51
CA LEU A 107 10.53 7.95 26.02
C LEU A 107 11.37 6.79 26.58
N ARG A 108 11.29 6.56 27.89
CA ARG A 108 11.87 5.38 28.52
C ARG A 108 10.83 4.28 28.59
N VAL A 109 11.21 3.09 28.18
CA VAL A 109 10.35 1.90 28.19
C VAL A 109 10.97 0.91 29.17
N ASP A 110 10.21 0.51 30.17
CA ASP A 110 10.61 -0.49 31.15
C ASP A 110 9.63 -1.67 31.13
N GLY A 111 10.10 -2.78 30.59
CA GLY A 111 9.40 -4.07 30.54
C GLY A 111 9.96 -5.11 31.51
N THR A 112 10.65 -4.72 32.58
CA THR A 112 11.23 -5.68 33.55
C THR A 112 10.16 -6.56 34.20
N ALA A 113 8.94 -6.05 34.36
CA ALA A 113 7.77 -6.77 34.87
C ALA A 113 6.95 -7.47 33.75
N PHE A 114 7.50 -7.56 32.54
CA PHE A 114 6.86 -8.18 31.38
C PHE A 114 7.39 -9.60 31.17
N GLY A 115 6.52 -10.56 30.97
CA GLY A 115 6.83 -11.99 30.86
C GLY A 115 7.41 -12.44 29.50
N GLY A 116 8.03 -11.53 28.75
CA GLY A 116 8.66 -11.80 27.45
C GLY A 116 10.09 -11.28 27.38
N ASP A 117 10.82 -11.72 26.35
CA ASP A 117 12.22 -11.31 26.15
C ASP A 117 12.35 -9.87 25.63
N HIS A 118 11.29 -9.34 24.99
CA HIS A 118 11.28 -7.99 24.39
C HIS A 118 9.92 -7.33 24.54
N VAL A 119 9.91 -6.02 24.75
CA VAL A 119 8.73 -5.17 24.63
C VAL A 119 8.64 -4.67 23.19
N LEU A 120 7.50 -4.91 22.53
CA LEU A 120 7.24 -4.42 21.19
C LEU A 120 6.42 -3.13 21.28
N LEU A 121 6.86 -2.10 20.60
CA LEU A 121 6.11 -0.86 20.39
C LEU A 121 5.71 -0.77 18.91
N ASP A 122 4.47 -0.37 18.65
CA ASP A 122 3.93 -0.16 17.31
C ASP A 122 3.14 1.16 17.25
N ASP A 123 2.77 1.61 16.06
CA ASP A 123 1.95 2.80 15.81
C ASP A 123 2.44 4.04 16.57
N LEU A 124 3.72 4.39 16.43
CA LEU A 124 4.26 5.61 16.98
C LEU A 124 3.72 6.84 16.23
N ALA A 125 2.80 7.57 16.85
CA ALA A 125 2.24 8.80 16.33
C ALA A 125 2.73 10.00 17.14
N PHE A 126 3.04 11.12 16.48
CA PHE A 126 3.48 12.35 17.17
C PHE A 126 3.02 13.61 16.45
N VAL A 127 2.87 14.67 17.23
CA VAL A 127 2.60 16.03 16.75
C VAL A 127 3.77 16.92 17.15
N THR A 128 4.27 17.73 16.22
CA THR A 128 5.35 18.68 16.45
C THR A 128 4.81 20.10 16.56
N ASN A 129 5.50 20.95 17.33
CA ASN A 129 5.19 22.37 17.51
C ASN A 129 5.77 23.25 16.39
N GLY A 130 5.89 22.73 15.18
CA GLY A 130 6.46 23.44 14.04
C GLY A 130 5.78 24.80 13.80
N ARG A 131 6.54 25.88 13.81
CA ARG A 131 6.10 27.20 13.35
C ARG A 131 5.74 27.11 11.86
N PRO A 132 4.68 27.79 11.38
CA PRO A 132 4.42 27.89 9.96
C PRO A 132 5.64 28.47 9.25
N GLN A 133 6.19 27.74 8.29
CA GLN A 133 7.32 28.21 7.48
C GLN A 133 7.00 29.56 6.84
N PRO A 134 7.94 30.54 6.81
CA PRO A 134 7.76 31.75 6.04
C PRO A 134 7.56 31.37 4.57
N GLN A 135 6.48 31.89 3.97
CA GLN A 135 6.19 31.69 2.57
C GLN A 135 7.37 32.20 1.73
N LEU A 136 8.05 31.29 1.03
CA LEU A 136 9.00 31.64 -0.01
C LEU A 136 8.24 32.45 -1.09
N GLN A 137 8.59 33.72 -1.22
CA GLN A 137 8.09 34.57 -2.28
C GLN A 137 8.47 33.98 -3.65
N PRO A 138 7.55 33.95 -4.62
CA PRO A 138 7.84 33.45 -5.96
C PRO A 138 8.88 34.34 -6.64
N ARG A 139 10.04 33.78 -6.97
CA ARG A 139 11.00 34.44 -7.86
C ARG A 139 10.40 34.52 -9.25
N THR A 140 10.36 35.73 -9.79
CA THR A 140 9.96 36.04 -11.17
C THR A 140 10.84 35.27 -12.16
N PRO A 141 10.29 34.49 -13.11
CA PRO A 141 11.09 33.83 -14.12
C PRO A 141 11.65 34.82 -15.14
N PRO A 142 12.84 34.61 -15.70
CA PRO A 142 13.36 35.42 -16.80
C PRO A 142 12.55 35.17 -18.09
N ALA A 143 12.47 36.20 -18.92
CA ALA A 143 11.67 36.24 -20.13
C ALA A 143 12.02 35.11 -21.13
N PRO A 144 11.04 34.59 -21.88
CA PRO A 144 11.27 33.44 -22.76
C PRO A 144 12.00 33.84 -24.05
N VAL A 145 13.01 33.04 -24.40
CA VAL A 145 13.62 33.02 -25.74
C VAL A 145 12.69 32.25 -26.68
N VAL A 146 12.25 32.91 -27.74
CA VAL A 146 11.35 32.34 -28.75
C VAL A 146 12.10 31.29 -29.59
N ALA A 147 11.73 30.02 -29.46
CA ALA A 147 12.10 28.96 -30.38
C ALA A 147 10.90 28.54 -31.24
N ALA A 148 11.15 28.25 -32.51
CA ALA A 148 10.15 27.95 -33.53
C ALA A 148 9.27 26.72 -33.22
N PRO A 149 8.04 26.64 -33.75
CA PRO A 149 7.04 25.67 -33.33
C PRO A 149 7.33 24.26 -33.89
N GLN A 150 7.40 23.29 -32.96
CA GLN A 150 7.26 21.87 -33.30
C GLN A 150 5.79 21.45 -33.02
N PRO A 151 5.26 20.47 -33.79
CA PRO A 151 3.87 20.04 -33.63
C PRO A 151 3.66 19.33 -32.28
N PRO A 152 2.46 19.43 -31.68
CA PRO A 152 2.23 18.98 -30.30
C PRO A 152 2.21 17.47 -30.20
N ARG A 153 3.16 16.91 -29.47
CA ARG A 153 3.02 15.58 -28.83
C ARG A 153 2.21 15.78 -27.56
N ALA A 154 1.04 15.17 -27.51
CA ALA A 154 0.20 15.16 -26.32
C ALA A 154 0.92 14.45 -25.17
N GLY A 155 1.49 15.22 -24.25
CA GLY A 155 1.92 14.77 -22.95
C GLY A 155 0.77 14.91 -21.95
N PRO A 156 0.81 14.21 -20.79
CA PRO A 156 -0.25 14.32 -19.80
C PRO A 156 -0.38 15.78 -19.32
N VAL A 157 -1.55 16.34 -19.52
CA VAL A 157 -1.89 17.68 -19.05
C VAL A 157 -1.88 17.65 -17.52
N ALA A 158 -0.90 18.29 -16.92
CA ALA A 158 -0.93 18.60 -15.50
C ALA A 158 -2.09 19.56 -15.25
N VAL A 159 -3.22 19.04 -14.82
CA VAL A 159 -4.33 19.88 -14.33
C VAL A 159 -3.86 20.50 -13.03
N ALA A 160 -3.61 21.81 -13.06
CA ALA A 160 -3.31 22.57 -11.85
C ALA A 160 -4.47 22.39 -10.86
N PRO A 161 -4.20 22.14 -9.57
CA PRO A 161 -5.27 22.05 -8.57
C PRO A 161 -6.07 23.35 -8.59
N ALA A 162 -7.39 23.23 -8.62
CA ALA A 162 -8.28 24.38 -8.57
C ALA A 162 -7.89 25.32 -7.42
N PRO A 163 -7.88 26.64 -7.61
CA PRO A 163 -7.50 27.59 -6.59
C PRO A 163 -8.37 27.37 -5.35
N ARG A 164 -7.73 27.17 -4.19
CA ARG A 164 -8.46 27.07 -2.93
C ARG A 164 -9.28 28.34 -2.74
N PRO A 165 -10.58 28.24 -2.45
CA PRO A 165 -11.40 29.42 -2.20
C PRO A 165 -10.75 30.27 -1.10
N ALA A 166 -10.74 31.59 -1.30
CA ALA A 166 -10.18 32.54 -0.33
C ALA A 166 -10.84 32.29 1.04
N ARG A 167 -10.02 32.18 2.09
CA ARG A 167 -10.52 31.97 3.45
C ARG A 167 -11.42 33.14 3.84
N PRO A 168 -12.66 32.90 4.28
CA PRO A 168 -13.51 33.98 4.76
C PRO A 168 -12.84 34.70 5.93
N LYS A 169 -12.89 36.01 5.95
CA LYS A 169 -12.28 36.85 7.01
C LYS A 169 -12.98 36.67 8.38
N THR A 170 -14.22 36.16 8.38
CA THR A 170 -14.99 35.82 9.57
C THR A 170 -15.56 34.44 9.44
N PHE A 171 -15.40 33.61 10.47
CA PHE A 171 -15.97 32.27 10.51
C PHE A 171 -17.32 32.32 11.24
N ALA A 172 -18.32 31.57 10.75
CA ALA A 172 -19.53 31.29 11.49
C ALA A 172 -19.22 30.69 12.87
N PRO A 173 -20.06 30.89 13.88
CA PRO A 173 -19.91 30.27 15.19
C PRO A 173 -19.71 28.75 15.09
N PHE A 174 -19.01 28.17 16.07
CA PHE A 174 -18.71 26.73 16.05
C PHE A 174 -19.94 25.83 15.93
N PRO A 175 -21.08 26.11 16.62
CA PRO A 175 -22.30 25.31 16.47
C PRO A 175 -22.76 25.18 15.01
N ASP A 176 -22.72 26.28 14.24
CA ASP A 176 -23.16 26.29 12.84
C ASP A 176 -22.21 25.51 11.93
N ARG A 177 -20.93 25.52 12.27
CA ARG A 177 -19.89 24.77 11.52
C ARG A 177 -19.87 23.29 11.88
N LEU A 178 -20.33 22.92 13.08
CA LEU A 178 -20.33 21.54 13.55
C LEU A 178 -21.22 20.66 12.68
N ALA A 179 -22.41 21.12 12.31
CA ALA A 179 -23.33 20.37 11.46
C ALA A 179 -22.70 20.02 10.09
N ALA A 180 -22.10 21.02 9.44
CA ALA A 180 -21.40 20.81 8.16
C ALA A 180 -20.16 19.91 8.31
N PHE A 181 -19.47 19.98 9.45
CA PHE A 181 -18.34 19.08 9.74
C PHE A 181 -18.82 17.65 9.96
N LEU A 182 -19.89 17.45 10.74
CA LEU A 182 -20.46 16.12 11.00
C LEU A 182 -20.93 15.45 9.70
N GLU A 183 -21.60 16.19 8.82
CA GLU A 183 -22.05 15.66 7.53
C GLU A 183 -20.86 15.14 6.69
N ARG A 184 -19.76 15.89 6.66
CA ARG A 184 -18.53 15.44 5.98
C ARG A 184 -17.86 14.27 6.70
N ALA A 185 -17.79 14.31 8.05
CA ALA A 185 -17.17 13.27 8.85
C ALA A 185 -17.92 11.93 8.76
N PHE A 186 -19.26 11.99 8.75
CA PHE A 186 -20.13 10.81 8.70
C PHE A 186 -20.58 10.47 7.27
N ARG A 187 -20.20 11.32 6.31
CA ARG A 187 -20.43 11.08 4.87
C ARG A 187 -21.92 10.98 4.48
N ARG A 188 -22.81 11.54 5.31
CA ARG A 188 -24.26 11.54 5.15
C ARG A 188 -24.88 12.75 5.87
N PRO A 189 -26.11 13.12 5.54
CA PRO A 189 -26.86 14.05 6.38
C PRO A 189 -26.95 13.53 7.82
N VAL A 190 -26.72 14.43 8.78
CA VAL A 190 -26.77 14.10 10.20
C VAL A 190 -28.05 14.66 10.81
N PRO A 191 -28.92 13.82 11.38
CA PRO A 191 -30.14 14.26 12.03
C PRO A 191 -29.86 15.26 13.17
N PRO A 192 -30.76 16.23 13.43
CA PRO A 192 -30.56 17.26 14.45
C PRO A 192 -30.31 16.72 15.86
N ASP A 193 -30.94 15.62 16.22
CA ASP A 193 -30.75 14.93 17.51
C ASP A 193 -29.36 14.31 17.63
N GLU A 194 -28.84 13.70 16.58
CA GLU A 194 -27.49 13.15 16.53
C GLU A 194 -26.45 14.29 16.61
N ALA A 195 -26.61 15.33 15.82
CA ALA A 195 -25.75 16.52 15.89
C ALA A 195 -25.83 17.21 17.27
N GLY A 196 -27.00 17.22 17.87
CA GLY A 196 -27.25 17.74 19.22
C GLY A 196 -26.42 17.07 20.31
N ARG A 197 -26.15 15.77 20.19
CA ARG A 197 -25.30 15.02 21.15
C ARG A 197 -23.87 15.56 21.17
N PHE A 198 -23.29 15.81 20.00
CA PHE A 198 -21.94 16.38 19.91
C PHE A 198 -21.91 17.85 20.32
N LEU A 199 -22.99 18.60 20.03
CA LEU A 199 -23.11 19.98 20.48
C LEU A 199 -23.27 20.09 21.99
N ALA A 200 -23.88 19.09 22.64
CA ALA A 200 -23.98 19.02 24.11
C ALA A 200 -22.58 18.93 24.74
N VAL A 201 -21.67 18.13 24.19
CA VAL A 201 -20.28 18.05 24.66
C VAL A 201 -19.61 19.42 24.65
N TRP A 202 -19.77 20.18 23.57
CA TRP A 202 -19.23 21.54 23.48
C TRP A 202 -19.84 22.47 24.54
N ARG A 203 -21.17 22.44 24.71
CA ARG A 203 -21.90 23.28 25.68
C ARG A 203 -21.48 22.97 27.11
N GLU A 204 -21.34 21.71 27.47
CA GLU A 204 -20.91 21.27 28.82
C GLU A 204 -19.49 21.77 29.13
N ARG A 205 -18.56 21.66 28.17
CA ARG A 205 -17.21 22.18 28.34
C ARG A 205 -17.18 23.70 28.48
N LYS A 206 -18.00 24.42 27.72
CA LYS A 206 -18.14 25.87 27.86
C LYS A 206 -18.74 26.27 29.19
N ALA A 207 -19.78 25.56 29.67
CA ALA A 207 -20.37 25.78 30.97
C ALA A 207 -19.40 25.50 32.14
N ALA A 208 -18.47 24.55 31.95
CA ALA A 208 -17.37 24.25 32.87
C ALA A 208 -16.21 25.25 32.82
N GLY A 209 -16.33 26.36 32.06
CA GLY A 209 -15.30 27.42 31.97
C GLY A 209 -14.18 27.15 30.97
N ALA A 210 -14.28 26.14 30.11
CA ALA A 210 -13.26 25.87 29.10
C ALA A 210 -13.19 26.99 28.06
N THR A 211 -12.00 27.23 27.53
CA THR A 211 -11.81 28.12 26.35
C THR A 211 -12.55 27.54 25.14
N ASP A 212 -12.84 28.37 24.13
CA ASP A 212 -13.49 27.91 22.89
C ASP A 212 -12.66 26.81 22.21
N GLU A 213 -11.35 27.00 22.15
CA GLU A 213 -10.45 26.02 21.56
C GLU A 213 -10.49 24.67 22.29
N ALA A 214 -10.44 24.68 23.61
CA ALA A 214 -10.49 23.47 24.42
C ALA A 214 -11.83 22.73 24.25
N ALA A 215 -12.95 23.47 24.25
CA ALA A 215 -14.29 22.89 24.04
C ALA A 215 -14.45 22.31 22.62
N VAL A 216 -13.96 23.02 21.60
CA VAL A 216 -13.93 22.52 20.20
C VAL A 216 -13.08 21.27 20.09
N ARG A 217 -11.87 21.25 20.66
CA ARG A 217 -10.97 20.09 20.62
C ARG A 217 -11.63 18.82 21.16
N VAL A 218 -12.23 18.92 22.34
CA VAL A 218 -12.92 17.75 22.95
C VAL A 218 -14.11 17.29 22.12
N THR A 219 -14.88 18.22 21.55
CA THR A 219 -15.99 17.88 20.66
C THR A 219 -15.53 17.17 19.41
N LEU A 220 -14.47 17.66 18.77
CA LEU A 220 -13.89 17.00 17.59
C LEU A 220 -13.31 15.61 17.94
N GLN A 221 -12.68 15.46 19.11
CA GLN A 221 -12.25 14.14 19.57
C GLN A 221 -13.45 13.18 19.70
N ALA A 222 -14.56 13.62 20.28
CA ALA A 222 -15.77 12.79 20.37
C ALA A 222 -16.32 12.40 18.99
N VAL A 223 -16.30 13.31 18.01
CA VAL A 223 -16.70 13.00 16.62
C VAL A 223 -15.76 11.98 15.98
N LEU A 224 -14.44 12.22 16.06
CA LEU A 224 -13.43 11.38 15.42
C LEU A 224 -13.29 9.98 16.05
N SER A 225 -13.71 9.82 17.32
CA SER A 225 -13.77 8.52 17.99
C SER A 225 -15.14 7.82 17.88
N SER A 226 -16.11 8.46 17.21
CA SER A 226 -17.44 7.87 17.07
C SER A 226 -17.48 6.77 16.00
N PRO A 227 -18.37 5.77 16.15
CA PRO A 227 -18.57 4.74 15.14
C PRO A 227 -18.91 5.30 13.75
N GLY A 228 -19.68 6.40 13.68
CA GLY A 228 -20.05 7.06 12.42
C GLY A 228 -18.85 7.60 11.62
N PHE A 229 -17.74 7.93 12.30
CA PHE A 229 -16.50 8.32 11.65
C PHE A 229 -15.60 7.13 11.34
N LEU A 230 -15.39 6.24 12.34
CA LEU A 230 -14.39 5.17 12.28
C LEU A 230 -14.77 4.05 11.32
N PHE A 231 -16.08 3.78 11.15
CA PHE A 231 -16.53 2.67 10.33
C PHE A 231 -17.26 3.15 9.07
N LEU A 232 -17.11 2.39 7.99
CA LEU A 232 -17.98 2.46 6.82
C LEU A 232 -19.24 1.66 7.15
N ALA A 233 -20.12 2.26 7.98
CA ALA A 233 -21.31 1.58 8.44
C ALA A 233 -22.41 1.64 7.38
N GLU A 234 -22.93 0.49 7.02
CA GLU A 234 -24.17 0.33 6.26
C GLU A 234 -25.21 -0.23 7.24
N PRO A 235 -25.96 0.63 7.94
CA PRO A 235 -26.78 0.20 9.05
C PRO A 235 -27.78 -0.88 8.63
N ALA A 236 -27.80 -1.97 9.37
CA ALA A 236 -28.79 -3.02 9.17
C ALA A 236 -30.15 -2.52 9.69
N ASP A 237 -31.21 -2.76 8.91
CA ASP A 237 -32.60 -2.64 9.35
C ASP A 237 -33.17 -4.04 9.56
N PRO A 238 -33.24 -4.55 10.81
CA PRO A 238 -33.75 -5.89 11.08
C PRO A 238 -35.20 -6.11 10.65
N SER A 239 -35.97 -5.03 10.49
CA SER A 239 -37.36 -5.07 10.02
C SER A 239 -37.50 -5.07 8.49
N GLY A 240 -36.43 -4.71 7.81
CA GLY A 240 -36.37 -4.61 6.34
C GLY A 240 -36.17 -5.96 5.65
N PRO A 241 -36.09 -5.96 4.30
CA PRO A 241 -35.80 -7.15 3.51
C PRO A 241 -34.42 -7.70 3.82
N ALA A 242 -34.20 -8.99 3.63
CA ALA A 242 -32.92 -9.66 3.91
C ALA A 242 -31.73 -9.04 3.15
N VAL A 243 -31.98 -8.51 1.97
CA VAL A 243 -31.04 -7.73 1.16
C VAL A 243 -31.73 -6.44 0.74
N ARG A 244 -31.08 -5.30 0.91
CA ARG A 244 -31.59 -4.01 0.48
C ARG A 244 -30.61 -3.31 -0.47
N PRO A 245 -31.10 -2.44 -1.38
CA PRO A 245 -30.23 -1.53 -2.09
C PRO A 245 -29.57 -0.54 -1.11
N LEU A 246 -28.35 -0.12 -1.41
CA LEU A 246 -27.70 1.00 -0.73
C LEU A 246 -28.41 2.31 -1.08
N ASP A 247 -28.44 3.23 -0.15
CA ASP A 247 -28.83 4.60 -0.44
C ASP A 247 -27.70 5.36 -1.16
N ASP A 248 -28.00 6.58 -1.61
CA ASP A 248 -27.03 7.36 -2.39
C ASP A 248 -25.80 7.77 -1.57
N PHE A 249 -25.92 8.01 -0.26
CA PHE A 249 -24.80 8.37 0.61
C PHE A 249 -23.92 7.15 0.96
N GLU A 250 -24.53 5.99 1.14
CA GLU A 250 -23.83 4.72 1.30
C GLU A 250 -23.05 4.38 0.03
N LEU A 251 -23.66 4.57 -1.16
CA LEU A 251 -22.98 4.40 -2.45
C LEU A 251 -21.84 5.41 -2.63
N ALA A 252 -22.03 6.68 -2.26
CA ALA A 252 -20.97 7.69 -2.30
C ALA A 252 -19.79 7.29 -1.43
N SER A 253 -20.05 6.82 -0.21
CA SER A 253 -19.03 6.36 0.72
C SER A 253 -18.29 5.14 0.17
N ARG A 254 -19.01 4.09 -0.25
CA ARG A 254 -18.43 2.87 -0.80
C ARG A 254 -17.57 3.18 -2.03
N LEU A 255 -18.06 4.01 -2.94
CA LEU A 255 -17.36 4.40 -4.16
C LEU A 255 -16.07 5.20 -3.86
N SER A 256 -16.13 6.17 -2.96
CA SER A 256 -14.97 7.02 -2.66
C SER A 256 -13.87 6.26 -1.92
N PHE A 257 -14.21 5.38 -1.00
CA PHE A 257 -13.21 4.54 -0.34
C PHE A 257 -12.65 3.48 -1.26
N PHE A 258 -13.45 2.93 -2.17
CA PHE A 258 -12.96 2.02 -3.20
C PHE A 258 -11.92 2.67 -4.12
N LEU A 259 -12.23 3.84 -4.69
CA LEU A 259 -11.38 4.47 -5.72
C LEU A 259 -10.29 5.38 -5.15
N TRP A 260 -10.52 6.02 -4.00
CA TRP A 260 -9.64 7.06 -3.45
C TRP A 260 -9.12 6.77 -2.05
N ALA A 261 -9.53 5.66 -1.43
CA ALA A 261 -9.24 5.35 -0.02
C ALA A 261 -9.52 6.56 0.91
N SER A 262 -10.50 7.40 0.56
CA SER A 262 -10.79 8.67 1.21
C SER A 262 -12.27 8.97 1.21
N GLN A 263 -12.64 10.00 1.98
CA GLN A 263 -14.04 10.47 2.07
C GLN A 263 -14.55 11.02 0.73
N PRO A 264 -15.89 10.95 0.49
CA PRO A 264 -16.52 11.58 -0.65
C PRO A 264 -16.20 13.09 -0.72
N ASP A 265 -15.94 13.60 -1.90
CA ASP A 265 -15.82 15.04 -2.11
C ASP A 265 -17.20 15.72 -2.19
N ALA A 266 -17.19 17.05 -2.23
CA ALA A 266 -18.43 17.83 -2.24
C ALA A 266 -19.31 17.52 -3.46
N GLU A 267 -18.70 17.25 -4.63
CA GLU A 267 -19.45 16.91 -5.85
C GLU A 267 -20.14 15.56 -5.75
N LEU A 268 -19.45 14.56 -5.17
CA LEU A 268 -20.03 13.23 -4.96
C LEU A 268 -21.15 13.25 -3.91
N LEU A 269 -20.98 14.01 -2.82
CA LEU A 269 -22.04 14.21 -1.82
C LEU A 269 -23.25 14.96 -2.41
N GLU A 270 -23.01 15.91 -3.31
CA GLU A 270 -24.10 16.60 -3.99
C GLU A 270 -24.84 15.70 -4.99
N ALA A 271 -24.11 14.82 -5.69
CA ALA A 271 -24.73 13.79 -6.52
C ALA A 271 -25.59 12.83 -5.67
N ALA A 272 -25.13 12.49 -4.46
CA ALA A 272 -25.91 11.68 -3.51
C ALA A 272 -27.17 12.40 -3.03
N ARG A 273 -27.09 13.69 -2.65
CA ARG A 273 -28.28 14.50 -2.26
C ARG A 273 -29.32 14.58 -3.35
N ALA A 274 -28.86 14.66 -4.60
CA ALA A 274 -29.74 14.73 -5.75
C ALA A 274 -30.30 13.38 -6.21
N GLY A 275 -30.01 12.27 -5.49
CA GLY A 275 -30.48 10.92 -5.81
C GLY A 275 -29.91 10.34 -7.11
N ARG A 276 -28.77 10.87 -7.59
CA ARG A 276 -28.19 10.48 -8.89
C ARG A 276 -27.30 9.25 -8.85
N LEU A 277 -26.94 8.74 -7.70
CA LEU A 277 -26.03 7.58 -7.62
C LEU A 277 -26.76 6.25 -7.74
N ARG A 278 -28.04 6.20 -7.48
CA ARG A 278 -28.87 5.01 -7.76
C ARG A 278 -29.22 4.86 -9.25
N ASP A 279 -29.14 5.94 -10.01
CA ASP A 279 -29.22 5.90 -11.46
C ASP A 279 -27.89 5.43 -12.08
N THR A 280 -27.98 4.50 -13.05
CA THR A 280 -26.80 3.89 -13.69
C THR A 280 -25.94 4.91 -14.41
N ALA A 281 -26.55 5.87 -15.11
CA ALA A 281 -25.82 6.91 -15.86
C ALA A 281 -25.15 7.91 -14.90
N GLY A 282 -25.83 8.31 -13.83
CA GLY A 282 -25.30 9.20 -12.81
C GLY A 282 -24.11 8.56 -12.07
N LEU A 283 -24.23 7.27 -11.71
CA LEU A 283 -23.15 6.51 -11.08
C LEU A 283 -21.94 6.39 -12.03
N GLU A 284 -22.14 6.03 -13.28
CA GLU A 284 -21.06 5.93 -14.28
C GLU A 284 -20.36 7.28 -14.49
N ALA A 285 -21.11 8.38 -14.57
CA ALA A 285 -20.53 9.71 -14.71
C ALA A 285 -19.57 10.05 -13.56
N GLN A 286 -19.96 9.74 -12.31
CA GLN A 286 -19.10 9.94 -11.15
C GLN A 286 -17.87 9.01 -11.16
N VAL A 287 -18.03 7.75 -11.52
CA VAL A 287 -16.89 6.82 -11.68
C VAL A 287 -15.87 7.36 -12.68
N ARG A 288 -16.33 7.76 -13.87
CA ARG A 288 -15.45 8.31 -14.92
C ARG A 288 -14.75 9.60 -14.49
N ARG A 289 -15.43 10.45 -13.73
CA ARG A 289 -14.82 11.64 -13.12
C ARG A 289 -13.75 11.24 -12.12
N MET A 290 -14.06 10.31 -11.22
CA MET A 290 -13.18 9.90 -10.15
C MET A 290 -11.94 9.17 -10.64
N LEU A 291 -12.03 8.41 -11.73
CA LEU A 291 -10.89 7.77 -12.39
C LEU A 291 -9.91 8.77 -13.02
N ARG A 292 -10.35 10.01 -13.32
CA ARG A 292 -9.50 11.10 -13.83
C ARG A 292 -8.90 11.96 -12.72
N ASP A 293 -9.37 11.82 -11.49
CA ASP A 293 -8.87 12.58 -10.35
C ASP A 293 -7.52 12.01 -9.86
N PRO A 294 -6.53 12.85 -9.54
CA PRO A 294 -5.23 12.37 -9.05
C PRO A 294 -5.29 11.44 -7.83
N ARG A 295 -6.35 11.52 -7.01
CA ARG A 295 -6.57 10.64 -5.86
C ARG A 295 -6.75 9.18 -6.23
N VAL A 296 -7.06 8.86 -7.47
CA VAL A 296 -7.21 7.48 -7.95
C VAL A 296 -5.92 6.66 -7.80
N ARG A 297 -4.78 7.32 -7.69
CA ARG A 297 -3.48 6.66 -7.42
C ARG A 297 -3.47 5.86 -6.13
N GLU A 298 -4.26 6.29 -5.14
CA GLU A 298 -4.43 5.57 -3.87
C GLU A 298 -4.97 4.13 -4.09
N LEU A 299 -5.73 3.91 -5.17
CA LEU A 299 -6.16 2.55 -5.54
C LEU A 299 -4.95 1.67 -5.90
N GLY A 300 -3.95 2.22 -6.60
CA GLY A 300 -2.70 1.50 -6.87
C GLY A 300 -1.92 1.20 -5.61
N GLU A 301 -1.74 2.20 -4.74
CA GLU A 301 -0.96 2.05 -3.50
C GLU A 301 -1.63 1.09 -2.50
N SER A 302 -2.94 1.05 -2.44
CA SER A 302 -3.66 0.19 -1.50
C SER A 302 -4.02 -1.18 -2.10
N PHE A 303 -4.67 -1.23 -3.26
CA PHE A 303 -5.11 -2.49 -3.85
C PHE A 303 -3.95 -3.29 -4.46
N ALA A 304 -3.09 -2.67 -5.31
CA ALA A 304 -2.05 -3.43 -5.99
C ALA A 304 -1.00 -4.01 -5.02
N VAL A 305 -0.66 -3.28 -3.94
CA VAL A 305 0.24 -3.77 -2.90
C VAL A 305 -0.33 -5.01 -2.21
N GLN A 306 -1.62 -4.97 -1.84
CA GLN A 306 -2.29 -6.10 -1.20
C GLN A 306 -2.47 -7.27 -2.17
N TRP A 307 -2.97 -7.00 -3.38
CA TRP A 307 -3.21 -8.02 -4.40
C TRP A 307 -1.94 -8.79 -4.74
N LEU A 308 -0.84 -8.08 -5.02
CA LEU A 308 0.44 -8.68 -5.43
C LEU A 308 1.34 -9.07 -4.24
N ARG A 309 0.90 -8.82 -3.00
CA ARG A 309 1.66 -9.09 -1.76
C ARG A 309 3.02 -8.38 -1.73
N LEU A 310 3.08 -7.16 -2.26
CA LEU A 310 4.33 -6.40 -2.37
C LEU A 310 4.86 -5.89 -1.04
N ASP A 311 4.06 -5.87 0.02
CA ASP A 311 4.48 -5.64 1.40
C ASP A 311 5.58 -6.62 1.85
N GLN A 312 5.57 -7.86 1.31
CA GLN A 312 6.59 -8.87 1.58
C GLN A 312 8.00 -8.47 1.08
N LEU A 313 8.12 -7.49 0.18
CA LEU A 313 9.44 -6.96 -0.23
C LEU A 313 10.24 -6.39 0.95
N TYR A 314 9.56 -5.80 1.94
CA TYR A 314 10.22 -5.24 3.12
C TYR A 314 10.77 -6.31 4.06
N THR A 315 10.24 -7.52 4.00
CA THR A 315 10.69 -8.67 4.81
C THR A 315 11.54 -9.66 4.01
N ALA A 316 11.65 -9.47 2.69
CA ALA A 316 12.48 -10.30 1.83
C ALA A 316 13.96 -10.16 2.21
N LYS A 317 14.64 -11.30 2.34
CA LYS A 317 16.06 -11.36 2.75
C LYS A 317 16.85 -12.21 1.76
N PRO A 318 17.08 -11.75 0.51
CA PRO A 318 18.03 -12.40 -0.38
C PRO A 318 19.40 -12.50 0.29
N ASP A 319 20.15 -13.57 0.00
CA ASP A 319 21.48 -13.78 0.60
C ASP A 319 22.42 -12.61 0.33
N THR A 320 23.06 -12.10 1.39
CA THR A 320 23.88 -10.89 1.33
C THR A 320 25.13 -11.03 0.47
N ASP A 321 25.68 -12.24 0.35
CA ASP A 321 26.87 -12.50 -0.44
C ASP A 321 26.55 -12.70 -1.92
N LEU A 322 25.44 -13.39 -2.24
CA LEU A 322 25.01 -13.67 -3.59
C LEU A 322 24.30 -12.45 -4.24
N PHE A 323 23.58 -11.67 -3.43
CA PHE A 323 22.71 -10.60 -3.91
C PHE A 323 23.07 -9.23 -3.32
N LYS A 324 24.38 -8.93 -3.21
CA LYS A 324 24.90 -7.61 -2.74
C LYS A 324 24.18 -6.38 -3.33
N PRO A 325 23.79 -6.36 -4.63
CA PRO A 325 23.07 -5.21 -5.19
C PRO A 325 21.72 -4.94 -4.53
N PHE A 326 21.07 -5.94 -3.91
CA PHE A 326 19.81 -5.77 -3.20
C PHE A 326 19.95 -4.85 -2.00
N TYR A 327 21.08 -4.93 -1.31
CA TYR A 327 21.38 -4.17 -0.08
C TYR A 327 22.19 -2.89 -0.32
N SER A 328 22.77 -2.73 -1.52
CA SER A 328 23.61 -1.59 -1.83
C SER A 328 22.78 -0.33 -2.12
N GLY A 329 23.24 0.82 -1.62
CA GLY A 329 22.66 2.13 -1.87
C GLY A 329 22.09 2.82 -0.64
N PRO A 330 21.60 4.07 -0.78
CA PRO A 330 21.01 4.83 0.32
C PRO A 330 19.76 4.11 0.83
N GLN A 331 19.42 4.34 2.10
CA GLN A 331 18.24 3.76 2.73
C GLN A 331 16.94 4.42 2.23
N GLY A 332 15.81 3.73 2.37
CA GLY A 332 14.49 4.24 2.02
C GLY A 332 14.05 3.89 0.59
N LYS A 333 13.31 4.78 -0.06
CA LYS A 333 12.78 4.59 -1.44
C LYS A 333 13.87 4.39 -2.49
N ASP A 334 15.11 4.74 -2.16
CA ASP A 334 16.26 4.64 -3.05
C ASP A 334 16.95 3.26 -3.02
N THR A 335 16.42 2.32 -2.24
CA THR A 335 16.88 0.93 -2.22
C THR A 335 16.39 0.15 -3.44
N LEU A 336 16.99 -1.00 -3.73
CA LEU A 336 16.54 -1.82 -4.84
C LEU A 336 15.10 -2.32 -4.63
N HIS A 337 14.74 -2.74 -3.41
CA HIS A 337 13.36 -3.15 -3.11
C HIS A 337 12.36 -1.99 -3.22
N GLY A 338 12.75 -0.76 -2.85
CA GLY A 338 11.94 0.44 -3.09
C GLY A 338 11.72 0.71 -4.58
N ALA A 339 12.76 0.51 -5.40
CA ALA A 339 12.64 0.62 -6.85
C ALA A 339 11.74 -0.48 -7.44
N MET A 340 11.85 -1.72 -6.97
CA MET A 340 10.98 -2.83 -7.38
C MET A 340 9.51 -2.55 -7.07
N LEU A 341 9.21 -2.03 -5.88
CA LEU A 341 7.85 -1.63 -5.49
C LEU A 341 7.33 -0.50 -6.41
N THR A 342 8.15 0.53 -6.63
CA THR A 342 7.76 1.67 -7.46
C THR A 342 7.50 1.27 -8.92
N GLU A 343 8.28 0.34 -9.48
CA GLU A 343 8.03 -0.21 -10.83
C GLU A 343 6.62 -0.80 -10.95
N ALA A 344 6.24 -1.64 -9.98
CA ALA A 344 4.93 -2.28 -9.98
C ALA A 344 3.79 -1.26 -9.83
N LEU A 345 3.94 -0.28 -8.95
CA LEU A 345 2.96 0.79 -8.76
C LEU A 345 2.81 1.66 -10.02
N LEU A 346 3.92 1.98 -10.70
CA LEU A 346 3.89 2.77 -11.93
C LEU A 346 3.24 2.01 -13.10
N LEU A 347 3.41 0.69 -13.20
CA LEU A 347 2.67 -0.10 -14.18
C LEU A 347 1.17 -0.06 -13.88
N PHE A 348 0.78 -0.29 -12.63
CA PHE A 348 -0.62 -0.25 -12.23
C PHE A 348 -1.24 1.14 -12.51
N GLU A 349 -0.54 2.21 -12.09
CA GLU A 349 -0.95 3.58 -12.35
C GLU A 349 -1.10 3.87 -13.85
N THR A 350 -0.17 3.38 -14.66
CA THR A 350 -0.22 3.58 -16.13
C THR A 350 -1.48 2.95 -16.73
N VAL A 351 -1.78 1.70 -16.37
CA VAL A 351 -2.98 1.00 -16.85
C VAL A 351 -4.25 1.72 -16.39
N LEU A 352 -4.27 2.17 -15.14
CA LEU A 352 -5.40 2.86 -14.53
C LEU A 352 -5.64 4.25 -15.15
N VAL A 353 -4.60 5.11 -15.18
CA VAL A 353 -4.74 6.52 -15.57
C VAL A 353 -4.85 6.70 -17.09
N GLU A 354 -4.13 5.89 -17.87
CA GLU A 354 -4.21 5.91 -19.33
C GLU A 354 -5.40 5.08 -19.86
N ASP A 355 -6.21 4.49 -18.97
CA ASP A 355 -7.35 3.63 -19.29
C ASP A 355 -6.98 2.49 -20.27
N ARG A 356 -5.91 1.79 -19.95
CA ARG A 356 -5.38 0.71 -20.78
C ARG A 356 -6.05 -0.63 -20.46
N SER A 357 -5.73 -1.63 -21.26
CA SER A 357 -6.20 -3.00 -21.01
C SER A 357 -5.56 -3.59 -19.74
N ILE A 358 -6.34 -4.22 -18.87
CA ILE A 358 -5.82 -4.98 -17.72
C ILE A 358 -4.91 -6.15 -18.14
N LEU A 359 -4.97 -6.58 -19.42
CA LEU A 359 -4.09 -7.62 -19.94
C LEU A 359 -2.62 -7.19 -19.96
N GLU A 360 -2.34 -5.88 -19.90
CA GLU A 360 -0.98 -5.36 -19.76
C GLU A 360 -0.35 -5.71 -18.40
N PHE A 361 -1.15 -6.05 -17.39
CA PHE A 361 -0.63 -6.60 -16.14
C PHE A 361 0.10 -7.94 -16.31
N ILE A 362 -0.18 -8.66 -17.41
CA ILE A 362 0.52 -9.90 -17.79
C ILE A 362 1.56 -9.63 -18.85
N GLY A 363 1.24 -8.85 -19.88
CA GLY A 363 2.03 -8.79 -21.10
C GLY A 363 2.30 -7.38 -21.64
N ALA A 364 2.55 -6.40 -20.76
CA ALA A 364 3.01 -5.09 -21.21
C ALA A 364 4.30 -5.21 -22.04
N ASP A 365 4.38 -4.46 -23.13
CA ASP A 365 5.56 -4.31 -23.97
C ASP A 365 6.49 -3.17 -23.50
N TYR A 366 6.32 -2.74 -22.27
CA TYR A 366 7.10 -1.71 -21.58
C TYR A 366 7.20 -2.01 -20.08
N THR A 367 8.17 -1.36 -19.44
CA THR A 367 8.23 -1.26 -17.98
C THR A 367 8.73 0.11 -17.55
N TRP A 368 8.69 0.40 -16.26
CA TRP A 368 9.23 1.63 -15.69
C TRP A 368 10.57 1.35 -15.02
N LEU A 369 11.59 2.05 -15.43
CA LEU A 369 12.95 1.86 -14.92
C LEU A 369 13.54 3.16 -14.39
N ASN A 370 14.18 3.05 -13.23
CA ASN A 370 15.21 3.98 -12.78
C ASN A 370 16.60 3.36 -13.09
N PRO A 371 17.70 4.11 -12.99
CA PRO A 371 19.04 3.59 -13.30
C PRO A 371 19.45 2.34 -12.52
N ARG A 372 18.97 2.21 -11.28
CA ARG A 372 19.26 1.06 -10.42
C ARG A 372 18.59 -0.20 -10.94
N LEU A 373 17.30 -0.12 -11.22
CA LEU A 373 16.52 -1.26 -11.72
C LEU A 373 16.95 -1.63 -13.14
N ALA A 374 17.25 -0.62 -13.99
CA ALA A 374 17.80 -0.83 -15.32
C ALA A 374 19.12 -1.61 -15.28
N LYS A 375 20.00 -1.32 -14.32
CA LYS A 375 21.23 -2.09 -14.08
C LYS A 375 20.92 -3.53 -13.67
N THR A 376 19.95 -3.73 -12.79
CA THR A 376 19.53 -5.07 -12.33
C THR A 376 18.98 -5.90 -13.49
N TYR A 377 18.24 -5.28 -14.40
CA TYR A 377 17.66 -5.94 -15.58
C TYR A 377 18.63 -6.06 -16.77
N SER A 378 19.85 -5.54 -16.66
CA SER A 378 20.82 -5.41 -17.77
C SER A 378 20.30 -4.55 -18.93
N LEU A 379 19.42 -3.60 -18.63
CA LEU A 379 18.83 -2.64 -19.58
C LEU A 379 19.41 -1.23 -19.42
N ALA A 380 20.55 -1.09 -18.74
CA ALA A 380 21.19 0.21 -18.51
C ALA A 380 21.53 1.01 -19.79
N PRO A 381 21.94 0.40 -20.91
CA PRO A 381 22.20 1.14 -22.14
C PRO A 381 20.98 1.90 -22.68
N THR A 382 19.77 1.40 -22.45
CA THR A 382 18.53 2.06 -22.90
C THR A 382 18.23 3.36 -22.16
N LEU A 383 18.79 3.55 -20.96
CA LEU A 383 18.68 4.78 -20.16
C LEU A 383 19.84 5.76 -20.33
N ALA A 384 20.88 5.40 -21.09
CA ALA A 384 22.07 6.25 -21.28
C ALA A 384 21.75 7.62 -21.94
N GLN A 385 20.61 7.72 -22.65
CA GLN A 385 20.13 8.97 -23.25
C GLN A 385 19.45 9.92 -22.25
N ALA A 386 19.18 9.46 -21.03
CA ALA A 386 18.53 10.24 -19.97
C ALA A 386 19.53 10.87 -18.98
N VAL A 387 20.81 10.95 -19.36
CA VAL A 387 21.85 11.57 -18.52
C VAL A 387 21.56 13.07 -18.40
N PRO A 388 21.44 13.65 -17.21
CA PRO A 388 21.33 15.09 -17.03
C PRO A 388 22.52 15.81 -17.64
N ALA A 389 22.30 17.05 -18.07
CA ALA A 389 23.38 17.92 -18.51
C ALA A 389 24.55 17.89 -17.51
N PRO A 390 25.80 17.86 -17.97
CA PRO A 390 26.94 17.83 -17.09
C PRO A 390 26.90 19.03 -16.13
N LEU A 391 27.14 18.75 -14.85
CA LEU A 391 27.24 19.79 -13.84
C LEU A 391 28.40 20.74 -14.18
N PRO A 392 28.30 22.03 -13.79
CA PRO A 392 29.37 22.99 -14.01
C PRO A 392 30.69 22.49 -13.43
N ALA A 393 31.79 22.77 -14.11
CA ALA A 393 33.12 22.49 -13.57
C ALA A 393 33.28 23.24 -12.23
N GLY A 394 33.57 22.49 -11.15
CA GLY A 394 33.68 23.04 -9.80
C GLY A 394 32.47 22.80 -8.89
N ALA A 395 31.48 22.01 -9.33
CA ALA A 395 30.36 21.62 -8.47
C ALA A 395 30.87 20.96 -7.17
N SER A 396 30.28 21.34 -6.06
CA SER A 396 30.60 20.78 -4.74
C SER A 396 30.17 19.30 -4.63
N ASN A 397 30.79 18.55 -3.71
CA ASN A 397 30.42 17.17 -3.42
C ASN A 397 28.94 17.03 -3.02
N ARG A 398 28.33 18.05 -2.46
CA ARG A 398 26.91 18.09 -2.12
C ARG A 398 26.06 18.17 -3.38
N GLU A 399 26.35 19.10 -4.30
CA GLU A 399 25.63 19.25 -5.57
C GLU A 399 25.77 18.00 -6.44
N LEU A 400 26.96 17.37 -6.45
CA LEU A 400 27.21 16.11 -7.13
C LEU A 400 26.32 14.98 -6.57
N ARG A 401 26.19 14.89 -5.25
CA ARG A 401 25.33 13.88 -4.59
C ARG A 401 23.85 14.16 -4.83
N GLU A 402 23.42 15.42 -4.78
CA GLU A 402 22.04 15.82 -5.04
C GLU A 402 21.65 15.54 -6.51
N ALA A 403 22.53 15.85 -7.44
CA ALA A 403 22.32 15.54 -8.85
C ALA A 403 22.28 14.03 -9.11
N ALA A 404 23.22 13.27 -8.55
CA ALA A 404 23.22 11.81 -8.62
C ALA A 404 21.96 11.20 -8.00
N GLY A 405 21.46 11.75 -6.88
CA GLY A 405 20.21 11.34 -6.26
C GLY A 405 18.99 11.65 -7.13
N LYS A 406 18.95 12.81 -7.79
CA LYS A 406 17.88 13.15 -8.75
C LYS A 406 17.86 12.16 -9.92
N VAL A 407 19.01 11.86 -10.50
CA VAL A 407 19.13 10.88 -11.60
C VAL A 407 18.70 9.50 -11.14
N ALA A 408 19.16 9.05 -9.98
CA ALA A 408 18.82 7.74 -9.43
C ALA A 408 17.31 7.56 -9.22
N ASN A 409 16.58 8.65 -9.01
CA ASN A 409 15.13 8.68 -8.78
C ASN A 409 14.31 9.10 -10.01
N THR A 410 14.94 9.27 -11.17
CA THR A 410 14.21 9.55 -12.40
C THR A 410 13.70 8.25 -13.02
N TRP A 411 12.41 8.20 -13.26
CA TRP A 411 11.73 7.05 -13.82
C TRP A 411 11.41 7.24 -15.29
N HIS A 412 11.71 6.21 -16.10
CA HIS A 412 11.49 6.22 -17.54
C HIS A 412 10.65 5.03 -17.96
N ARG A 413 9.56 5.29 -18.69
CA ARG A 413 8.83 4.24 -19.37
C ARG A 413 9.70 3.71 -20.52
N THR A 414 10.14 2.48 -20.38
CA THR A 414 11.11 1.83 -21.25
C THR A 414 10.43 0.73 -22.05
N PRO A 415 10.46 0.77 -23.39
CA PRO A 415 9.95 -0.31 -24.22
C PRO A 415 10.77 -1.59 -24.03
N LEU A 416 10.10 -2.74 -24.10
CA LEU A 416 10.67 -4.08 -24.00
C LEU A 416 10.50 -4.78 -25.33
N THR A 417 11.57 -5.36 -25.86
CA THR A 417 11.60 -5.93 -27.21
C THR A 417 11.73 -7.45 -27.25
N ASP A 418 12.12 -8.07 -26.12
CA ASP A 418 12.41 -9.50 -26.03
C ASP A 418 11.19 -10.37 -25.68
N GLY A 419 10.07 -9.74 -25.31
CA GLY A 419 8.87 -10.44 -24.82
C GLY A 419 9.06 -11.19 -23.50
N ALA A 420 10.28 -11.36 -23.02
CA ALA A 420 10.55 -12.12 -21.78
C ALA A 420 10.11 -11.32 -20.55
N ARG A 421 10.39 -10.01 -20.52
CA ARG A 421 9.90 -9.11 -19.46
C ARG A 421 8.58 -8.44 -19.83
N GLY A 422 8.01 -7.74 -18.88
CA GLY A 422 6.75 -7.00 -18.98
C GLY A 422 5.61 -7.68 -18.22
N GLY A 423 4.82 -6.86 -17.55
CA GLY A 423 3.77 -7.32 -16.65
C GLY A 423 4.30 -7.77 -15.27
N PHE A 424 3.39 -7.84 -14.29
CA PHE A 424 3.74 -8.12 -12.89
C PHE A 424 4.47 -9.43 -12.67
N ILE A 425 4.14 -10.46 -13.46
CA ILE A 425 4.70 -11.81 -13.26
C ILE A 425 6.21 -11.90 -13.51
N THR A 426 6.78 -10.96 -14.24
CA THR A 426 8.20 -10.92 -14.57
C THR A 426 8.95 -9.73 -13.94
N MET A 427 8.27 -8.94 -13.10
CA MET A 427 8.90 -7.86 -12.35
C MET A 427 9.74 -8.41 -11.19
N ALA A 428 10.86 -7.74 -10.91
CA ALA A 428 11.73 -8.13 -9.81
C ALA A 428 11.01 -8.16 -8.46
N ALA A 429 10.01 -7.32 -8.24
CA ALA A 429 9.15 -7.35 -7.06
C ALA A 429 8.52 -8.72 -6.83
N SER A 430 7.76 -9.21 -7.79
CA SER A 430 7.08 -10.52 -7.73
C SER A 430 8.07 -11.68 -7.66
N LEU A 431 9.17 -11.61 -8.40
CA LEU A 431 10.21 -12.63 -8.41
C LEU A 431 10.95 -12.72 -7.07
N THR A 432 11.15 -11.58 -6.39
CA THR A 432 11.82 -11.54 -5.08
C THR A 432 10.93 -12.10 -3.98
N VAL A 433 9.67 -11.69 -3.88
CA VAL A 433 8.76 -12.18 -2.82
C VAL A 433 8.43 -13.67 -2.97
N THR A 434 8.63 -14.22 -4.15
CA THR A 434 8.40 -15.64 -4.46
C THR A 434 9.68 -16.49 -4.47
N SER A 435 10.78 -15.96 -4.00
CA SER A 435 12.06 -16.67 -3.92
C SER A 435 12.44 -17.02 -2.48
N LEU A 436 13.42 -17.87 -2.34
CA LEU A 436 14.13 -18.17 -1.10
C LEU A 436 15.39 -17.30 -1.00
N PRO A 437 16.01 -17.16 0.18
CA PRO A 437 17.16 -16.27 0.34
C PRO A 437 18.29 -16.51 -0.67
N PHE A 438 18.63 -17.75 -0.94
CA PHE A 438 19.80 -18.11 -1.77
C PHE A 438 19.44 -18.74 -3.13
N ARG A 439 18.16 -19.01 -3.40
CA ARG A 439 17.69 -19.60 -4.67
C ARG A 439 16.25 -19.26 -4.99
N THR A 440 15.86 -19.52 -6.21
CA THR A 440 14.47 -19.47 -6.67
C THR A 440 13.65 -20.65 -6.13
N SER A 441 12.34 -20.56 -6.24
CA SER A 441 11.42 -21.64 -5.89
C SER A 441 10.28 -21.71 -6.91
N PRO A 442 10.33 -22.64 -7.88
CA PRO A 442 9.22 -22.83 -8.83
C PRO A 442 7.87 -23.04 -8.14
N VAL A 443 7.86 -23.79 -7.04
CA VAL A 443 6.62 -24.03 -6.27
C VAL A 443 6.07 -22.75 -5.67
N LYS A 444 6.90 -21.89 -5.06
CA LYS A 444 6.43 -20.60 -4.52
C LYS A 444 5.96 -19.66 -5.64
N ARG A 445 6.68 -19.62 -6.77
CA ARG A 445 6.30 -18.85 -7.95
C ARG A 445 4.97 -19.32 -8.53
N GLY A 446 4.82 -20.64 -8.71
CA GLY A 446 3.58 -21.23 -9.18
C GLY A 446 2.41 -21.05 -8.23
N ALA A 447 2.62 -21.25 -6.92
CA ALA A 447 1.60 -21.02 -5.90
C ALA A 447 1.13 -19.54 -5.90
N TRP A 448 2.07 -18.60 -5.96
CA TRP A 448 1.76 -17.18 -6.05
C TRP A 448 0.96 -16.84 -7.31
N LEU A 449 1.34 -17.40 -8.47
CA LEU A 449 0.57 -17.21 -9.70
C LEU A 449 -0.85 -17.73 -9.56
N LEU A 450 -1.02 -18.96 -9.06
CA LEU A 450 -2.36 -19.54 -8.86
C LEU A 450 -3.19 -18.73 -7.87
N GLU A 451 -2.62 -18.30 -6.76
CA GLU A 451 -3.34 -17.58 -5.71
C GLU A 451 -3.57 -16.11 -6.08
N THR A 452 -2.51 -15.41 -6.50
CA THR A 452 -2.53 -13.95 -6.69
C THR A 452 -3.07 -13.56 -8.07
N VAL A 453 -2.62 -14.26 -9.13
CA VAL A 453 -3.02 -13.89 -10.50
C VAL A 453 -4.36 -14.50 -10.88
N PHE A 454 -4.59 -15.77 -10.51
CA PHE A 454 -5.81 -16.49 -10.91
C PHE A 454 -6.85 -16.62 -9.80
N ASN A 455 -6.56 -16.22 -8.58
CA ASN A 455 -7.42 -16.41 -7.40
C ASN A 455 -7.86 -17.88 -7.22
N ARG A 456 -6.92 -18.79 -7.45
CA ARG A 456 -7.10 -20.26 -7.34
C ARG A 456 -6.02 -20.84 -6.43
N PRO A 457 -6.04 -20.50 -5.10
CA PRO A 457 -5.00 -20.94 -4.18
C PRO A 457 -4.91 -22.47 -4.20
N PRO A 458 -3.68 -23.01 -4.22
CA PRO A 458 -3.49 -24.45 -4.08
C PRO A 458 -3.97 -24.89 -2.69
N GLN A 459 -4.41 -26.14 -2.57
CA GLN A 459 -4.75 -26.71 -1.27
C GLN A 459 -3.49 -26.80 -0.41
N GLU A 460 -3.62 -26.50 0.87
CA GLU A 460 -2.52 -26.71 1.82
C GLU A 460 -2.12 -28.19 1.85
N PRO A 461 -0.82 -28.49 1.76
CA PRO A 461 -0.36 -29.88 1.81
C PRO A 461 -0.72 -30.49 3.18
N LYS A 462 -1.38 -31.64 3.17
CA LYS A 462 -1.74 -32.36 4.40
C LYS A 462 -0.52 -32.94 5.16
N VAL A 463 0.62 -32.94 4.52
CA VAL A 463 1.90 -33.44 5.07
C VAL A 463 2.93 -32.36 4.87
N ALA A 464 3.61 -31.96 5.95
CA ALA A 464 4.75 -31.06 5.86
C ALA A 464 5.93 -31.84 5.25
N PHE A 465 6.20 -31.60 3.97
CA PHE A 465 7.45 -32.05 3.36
C PHE A 465 8.50 -30.94 3.54
N ALA A 466 9.50 -31.20 4.36
CA ALA A 466 10.76 -30.51 4.22
C ALA A 466 11.34 -30.93 2.86
N ILE A 467 11.60 -29.99 1.95
CA ILE A 467 12.57 -30.23 0.89
C ILE A 467 13.89 -30.32 1.64
N GLU A 468 14.29 -31.54 1.95
CA GLU A 468 15.49 -31.83 2.72
C GLU A 468 16.68 -31.14 2.07
N ASN A 469 17.50 -30.50 2.90
CA ASN A 469 18.77 -29.87 2.55
C ASN A 469 18.64 -28.60 1.68
N ASP A 470 17.91 -27.62 2.18
CA ASP A 470 17.89 -26.28 1.61
C ASP A 470 19.14 -25.47 2.04
N THR A 471 20.32 -26.10 1.88
CA THR A 471 21.63 -25.46 2.10
C THR A 471 22.19 -24.90 0.78
N LYS A 472 23.11 -23.93 0.88
CA LYS A 472 23.79 -23.37 -0.30
C LYS A 472 24.51 -24.45 -1.12
N GLU A 473 25.10 -25.44 -0.45
CA GLU A 473 25.84 -26.54 -1.05
C GLU A 473 24.93 -27.52 -1.80
N ALA A 474 23.79 -27.85 -1.21
CA ALA A 474 22.78 -28.70 -1.83
C ALA A 474 22.09 -27.99 -3.02
N ALA A 475 21.99 -26.66 -3.00
CA ALA A 475 21.47 -25.88 -4.11
C ALA A 475 22.37 -25.95 -5.36
N ALA A 476 23.67 -26.12 -5.17
CA ALA A 476 24.66 -26.18 -6.26
C ALA A 476 24.77 -27.54 -6.95
N ALA A 477 24.30 -28.63 -6.34
CA ALA A 477 24.61 -30.01 -6.78
C ALA A 477 23.68 -30.55 -7.90
N GLN A 478 22.47 -30.02 -8.04
CA GLN A 478 21.45 -30.48 -9.02
C GLN A 478 20.64 -29.31 -9.54
N SER A 479 20.15 -29.41 -10.80
CA SER A 479 19.22 -28.40 -11.31
C SER A 479 17.94 -28.39 -10.48
N ILE A 480 17.33 -27.21 -10.32
CA ILE A 480 16.06 -27.05 -9.60
C ILE A 480 14.99 -27.97 -10.19
N ARG A 481 14.92 -28.09 -11.52
CA ARG A 481 13.97 -28.98 -12.19
C ARG A 481 14.14 -30.43 -11.76
N GLN A 482 15.37 -30.96 -11.76
CA GLN A 482 15.62 -32.35 -11.35
C GLN A 482 15.16 -32.65 -9.92
N LYS A 483 15.38 -31.70 -9.00
CA LYS A 483 14.92 -31.83 -7.59
C LYS A 483 13.40 -31.91 -7.50
N PHE A 484 12.70 -31.06 -8.23
CA PHE A 484 11.24 -31.01 -8.19
C PHE A 484 10.57 -32.13 -8.96
N GLU A 485 11.16 -32.61 -10.06
CA GLU A 485 10.65 -33.78 -10.80
C GLU A 485 10.76 -35.06 -9.96
N ALA A 486 11.84 -35.24 -9.23
CA ALA A 486 11.99 -36.36 -8.29
C ALA A 486 10.89 -36.32 -7.19
N HIS A 487 10.56 -35.13 -6.68
CA HIS A 487 9.49 -34.95 -5.70
C HIS A 487 8.10 -35.18 -6.32
N ARG A 488 7.83 -34.64 -7.51
CA ARG A 488 6.57 -34.77 -8.22
C ARG A 488 6.20 -36.22 -8.55
N ASN A 489 7.18 -37.10 -8.72
CA ASN A 489 6.97 -38.53 -9.00
C ASN A 489 6.30 -39.30 -7.85
N GLN A 490 6.17 -38.69 -6.67
CA GLN A 490 5.39 -39.27 -5.58
C GLN A 490 3.90 -38.99 -5.79
N ALA A 491 3.05 -40.02 -5.78
CA ALA A 491 1.62 -39.92 -6.09
C ALA A 491 0.88 -38.88 -5.22
N ALA A 492 1.25 -38.75 -3.94
CA ALA A 492 0.66 -37.77 -3.02
C ALA A 492 0.97 -36.32 -3.39
N CYS A 493 2.08 -36.05 -4.10
CA CYS A 493 2.55 -34.71 -4.46
C CYS A 493 2.11 -34.31 -5.88
N TYR A 494 1.92 -35.31 -6.75
CA TYR A 494 1.64 -35.12 -8.19
C TYR A 494 0.43 -34.20 -8.46
N SER A 495 -0.67 -34.42 -7.75
CA SER A 495 -1.95 -33.71 -7.99
C SER A 495 -1.85 -32.18 -7.81
N CYS A 496 -0.98 -31.71 -6.93
CA CYS A 496 -0.70 -30.28 -6.72
C CYS A 496 0.38 -29.78 -7.68
N HIS A 497 1.49 -30.53 -7.78
CA HIS A 497 2.66 -30.11 -8.56
C HIS A 497 2.45 -30.03 -10.04
N VAL A 498 1.55 -30.85 -10.62
CA VAL A 498 1.16 -30.75 -12.04
C VAL A 498 0.61 -29.38 -12.42
N ARG A 499 0.01 -28.65 -11.46
CA ARG A 499 -0.53 -27.29 -11.67
C ARG A 499 0.42 -26.20 -11.21
N LEU A 500 1.23 -26.45 -10.17
CA LEU A 500 2.13 -25.47 -9.58
C LEU A 500 3.43 -25.31 -10.37
N ASP A 501 4.01 -26.42 -10.79
CA ASP A 501 5.38 -26.44 -11.32
C ASP A 501 5.49 -25.75 -12.69
N PRO A 502 4.62 -25.99 -13.69
CA PRO A 502 4.79 -25.40 -15.00
C PRO A 502 4.87 -23.87 -14.99
N PRO A 503 3.91 -23.13 -14.37
CA PRO A 503 3.99 -21.67 -14.28
C PRO A 503 5.22 -21.21 -13.49
N GLY A 504 5.65 -21.96 -12.48
CA GLY A 504 6.86 -21.66 -11.73
C GLY A 504 8.12 -21.82 -12.55
N PHE A 505 8.25 -22.91 -13.32
CA PHE A 505 9.39 -23.14 -14.22
C PHE A 505 9.49 -22.10 -15.33
N ALA A 506 8.37 -21.60 -15.84
CA ALA A 506 8.37 -20.51 -16.83
C ALA A 506 9.23 -19.32 -16.42
N LEU A 507 9.33 -19.07 -15.11
CA LEU A 507 10.03 -17.90 -14.55
C LEU A 507 11.46 -18.19 -14.07
N GLU A 508 11.99 -19.41 -14.25
CA GLU A 508 13.29 -19.80 -13.70
C GLU A 508 14.50 -19.16 -14.40
N ARG A 509 14.30 -18.56 -15.58
CA ARG A 509 15.32 -17.70 -16.18
C ARG A 509 15.54 -16.38 -15.41
N PHE A 510 14.75 -16.11 -14.38
CA PHE A 510 14.97 -15.00 -13.47
C PHE A 510 15.46 -15.49 -12.11
N ASP A 511 16.54 -14.89 -11.63
CA ASP A 511 17.10 -15.17 -10.32
C ASP A 511 16.22 -14.56 -9.17
N PRO A 512 16.57 -14.76 -7.89
CA PRO A 512 15.80 -14.24 -6.77
C PRO A 512 15.59 -12.72 -6.72
N ILE A 513 16.41 -11.92 -7.37
CA ILE A 513 16.24 -10.45 -7.45
C ILE A 513 15.86 -9.97 -8.85
N GLY A 514 15.40 -10.88 -9.71
CA GLY A 514 14.88 -10.57 -11.02
C GLY A 514 15.93 -10.38 -12.12
N ARG A 515 17.20 -10.73 -11.93
CA ARG A 515 18.21 -10.72 -13.00
C ARG A 515 17.98 -11.91 -13.93
N TRP A 516 18.23 -11.69 -15.22
CA TRP A 516 18.20 -12.79 -16.22
C TRP A 516 19.38 -13.74 -16.02
N ARG A 517 19.14 -15.05 -16.17
CA ARG A 517 20.18 -16.09 -16.13
C ARG A 517 19.91 -17.18 -17.16
N GLU A 518 20.97 -17.68 -17.78
CA GLU A 518 20.93 -18.83 -18.70
C GLU A 518 21.28 -20.14 -17.98
N THR A 519 21.98 -20.03 -16.85
CA THR A 519 22.44 -21.20 -16.06
C THR A 519 22.10 -21.01 -14.59
N ASP A 520 21.89 -22.11 -13.88
CA ASP A 520 21.71 -22.19 -12.43
C ASP A 520 22.58 -23.33 -11.89
N GLY A 521 23.46 -23.05 -10.93
CA GLY A 521 24.41 -24.04 -10.43
C GLY A 521 25.31 -24.67 -11.53
N GLY A 522 25.63 -23.90 -12.58
CA GLY A 522 26.43 -24.39 -13.72
C GLY A 522 25.65 -25.22 -14.75
N GLN A 523 24.36 -25.48 -14.52
CA GLN A 523 23.51 -26.22 -15.45
C GLN A 523 22.61 -25.25 -16.24
N PRO A 524 22.29 -25.53 -17.52
CA PRO A 524 21.33 -24.74 -18.29
C PRO A 524 19.96 -24.71 -17.58
N VAL A 525 19.33 -23.54 -17.54
CA VAL A 525 17.97 -23.39 -17.02
C VAL A 525 16.98 -23.98 -18.00
N ASP A 526 16.24 -24.99 -17.59
CA ASP A 526 15.10 -25.53 -18.33
C ASP A 526 13.79 -24.88 -17.84
N ALA A 527 13.29 -23.93 -18.64
CA ALA A 527 12.09 -23.16 -18.35
C ALA A 527 10.85 -23.63 -19.15
N ARG A 528 10.93 -24.81 -19.77
CA ARG A 528 9.83 -25.40 -20.54
C ARG A 528 8.69 -25.87 -19.63
N GLY A 529 7.49 -25.80 -20.14
CA GLY A 529 6.30 -26.28 -19.46
C GLY A 529 5.11 -26.39 -20.42
N GLU A 530 3.96 -26.66 -19.85
CA GLU A 530 2.69 -26.72 -20.56
C GLU A 530 1.61 -25.97 -19.76
N TRP A 531 0.80 -25.21 -20.44
CA TRP A 531 -0.34 -24.50 -19.86
C TRP A 531 -1.59 -24.78 -20.69
N HIS A 532 -2.60 -25.43 -20.09
CA HIS A 532 -3.84 -25.84 -20.77
C HIS A 532 -3.63 -26.59 -22.09
N GLY A 533 -2.65 -27.50 -22.14
CA GLY A 533 -2.33 -28.28 -23.33
C GLY A 533 -1.39 -27.57 -24.32
N GLU A 534 -0.99 -26.33 -24.04
CA GLU A 534 -0.05 -25.58 -24.87
C GLU A 534 1.36 -25.60 -24.28
N ALA A 535 2.31 -26.11 -25.05
CA ALA A 535 3.72 -26.09 -24.66
C ALA A 535 4.30 -24.68 -24.76
N PHE A 536 5.13 -24.31 -23.79
CA PHE A 536 5.87 -23.06 -23.79
C PHE A 536 7.35 -23.28 -23.41
N ASP A 537 8.19 -22.32 -23.77
CA ASP A 537 9.56 -22.21 -23.27
C ASP A 537 9.78 -20.80 -22.71
N GLY A 538 10.06 -20.75 -21.41
CA GLY A 538 10.34 -19.53 -20.68
C GLY A 538 9.18 -18.54 -20.53
N PRO A 539 9.49 -17.34 -20.01
CA PRO A 539 8.47 -16.38 -19.63
C PRO A 539 7.70 -15.80 -20.82
N ALA A 540 8.35 -15.61 -21.98
CA ALA A 540 7.70 -15.09 -23.18
C ALA A 540 6.62 -16.05 -23.69
N GLY A 541 6.96 -17.33 -23.82
CA GLY A 541 6.01 -18.36 -24.24
C GLY A 541 4.85 -18.52 -23.26
N TYR A 542 5.14 -18.50 -21.94
CA TYR A 542 4.11 -18.60 -20.91
C TYR A 542 3.14 -17.41 -20.94
N LYS A 543 3.66 -16.16 -21.04
CA LYS A 543 2.81 -14.98 -21.18
C LYS A 543 1.92 -15.03 -22.43
N ALA A 544 2.50 -15.50 -23.56
CA ALA A 544 1.74 -15.65 -24.79
C ALA A 544 0.59 -16.67 -24.63
N ALA A 545 0.82 -17.79 -23.94
CA ALA A 545 -0.22 -18.76 -23.63
C ALA A 545 -1.33 -18.17 -22.74
N LEU A 546 -0.96 -17.40 -21.70
CA LEU A 546 -1.92 -16.71 -20.83
C LEU A 546 -2.77 -15.67 -21.58
N LEU A 547 -2.17 -14.92 -22.49
CA LEU A 547 -2.87 -13.86 -23.23
C LEU A 547 -3.75 -14.41 -24.37
N ARG A 548 -3.50 -15.63 -24.83
CA ARG A 548 -4.33 -16.28 -25.86
C ARG A 548 -5.70 -16.68 -25.29
N ASP A 549 -5.74 -17.13 -24.03
CA ASP A 549 -6.97 -17.32 -23.28
C ASP A 549 -6.91 -16.56 -21.94
N PRO A 550 -7.27 -15.27 -21.93
CA PRO A 550 -7.16 -14.43 -20.74
C PRO A 550 -8.31 -14.65 -19.74
N ALA A 551 -9.22 -15.61 -19.98
CA ALA A 551 -10.43 -15.76 -19.19
C ALA A 551 -10.13 -16.05 -17.71
N GLU A 552 -9.15 -16.89 -17.42
CA GLU A 552 -8.77 -17.25 -16.06
C GLU A 552 -8.13 -16.07 -15.31
N PHE A 553 -7.22 -15.33 -15.97
CA PHE A 553 -6.63 -14.13 -15.41
C PHE A 553 -7.67 -13.04 -15.15
N THR A 554 -8.51 -12.73 -16.15
CA THR A 554 -9.51 -11.66 -16.03
C THR A 554 -10.55 -11.97 -14.96
N ARG A 555 -10.88 -13.25 -14.76
CA ARG A 555 -11.73 -13.71 -13.66
C ARG A 555 -11.04 -13.47 -12.32
N GLY A 556 -9.82 -13.96 -12.14
CA GLY A 556 -9.07 -13.79 -10.89
C GLY A 556 -8.89 -12.33 -10.51
N PHE A 557 -8.52 -11.48 -11.47
CA PHE A 557 -8.40 -10.04 -11.26
C PHE A 557 -9.74 -9.39 -10.85
N THR A 558 -10.83 -9.76 -11.53
CA THR A 558 -12.18 -9.25 -11.21
C THR A 558 -12.59 -9.69 -9.80
N GLU A 559 -12.35 -10.94 -9.41
CA GLU A 559 -12.64 -11.45 -8.08
C GLU A 559 -11.87 -10.68 -7.00
N HIS A 560 -10.56 -10.45 -7.19
CA HIS A 560 -9.74 -9.66 -6.26
C HIS A 560 -10.23 -8.21 -6.14
N LEU A 561 -10.50 -7.55 -7.27
CA LEU A 561 -10.93 -6.15 -7.26
C LEU A 561 -12.32 -5.99 -6.66
N LEU A 562 -13.25 -6.91 -6.95
CA LEU A 562 -14.59 -6.91 -6.35
C LEU A 562 -14.54 -7.18 -4.84
N ALA A 563 -13.72 -8.14 -4.39
CA ALA A 563 -13.53 -8.40 -2.97
C ALA A 563 -12.97 -7.18 -2.22
N TYR A 564 -11.99 -6.49 -2.82
CA TYR A 564 -11.45 -5.24 -2.30
C TYR A 564 -12.52 -4.14 -2.23
N ALA A 565 -13.27 -3.93 -3.31
CA ALA A 565 -14.32 -2.91 -3.37
C ALA A 565 -15.45 -3.14 -2.36
N LEU A 566 -15.73 -4.40 -2.04
CA LEU A 566 -16.76 -4.79 -1.06
C LEU A 566 -16.21 -4.88 0.38
N GLY A 567 -14.90 -4.86 0.57
CA GLY A 567 -14.26 -5.04 1.88
C GLY A 567 -14.53 -6.41 2.52
N ARG A 568 -14.85 -7.44 1.72
CA ARG A 568 -15.17 -8.80 2.20
C ARG A 568 -14.77 -9.89 1.20
N LYS A 569 -14.64 -11.10 1.68
CA LYS A 569 -14.49 -12.27 0.81
C LYS A 569 -15.75 -12.46 -0.04
N LEU A 570 -15.56 -12.92 -1.28
CA LEU A 570 -16.66 -13.28 -2.17
C LEU A 570 -17.24 -14.65 -1.77
N GLY A 571 -18.57 -14.77 -1.90
CA GLY A 571 -19.29 -16.04 -1.77
C GLY A 571 -19.81 -16.53 -3.12
N LEU A 572 -20.43 -17.71 -3.14
CA LEU A 572 -21.02 -18.29 -4.35
C LEU A 572 -22.05 -17.36 -5.02
N ALA A 573 -22.78 -16.58 -4.23
CA ALA A 573 -23.77 -15.62 -4.72
C ALA A 573 -23.17 -14.45 -5.51
N ASP A 574 -21.87 -14.18 -5.37
CA ASP A 574 -21.17 -13.10 -6.08
C ASP A 574 -20.66 -13.54 -7.47
N LEU A 575 -20.55 -14.86 -7.72
CA LEU A 575 -19.96 -15.39 -8.95
C LEU A 575 -20.70 -14.95 -10.24
N PRO A 576 -22.03 -14.86 -10.30
CA PRO A 576 -22.71 -14.31 -11.47
C PRO A 576 -22.25 -12.87 -11.79
N ALA A 577 -22.11 -12.02 -10.77
CA ALA A 577 -21.64 -10.66 -10.96
C ALA A 577 -20.19 -10.61 -11.46
N VAL A 578 -19.32 -11.51 -10.99
CA VAL A 578 -17.95 -11.64 -11.51
C VAL A 578 -17.96 -11.90 -13.02
N GLU A 579 -18.82 -12.81 -13.50
CA GLU A 579 -18.91 -13.13 -14.92
C GLU A 579 -19.50 -11.98 -15.75
N GLU A 580 -20.51 -11.28 -15.23
CA GLU A 580 -21.06 -10.07 -15.86
C GLU A 580 -20.01 -8.96 -16.00
N ILE A 581 -19.26 -8.68 -14.92
CA ILE A 581 -18.20 -7.66 -14.92
C ILE A 581 -17.11 -8.04 -15.93
N ARG A 582 -16.65 -9.29 -15.90
CA ARG A 582 -15.64 -9.81 -16.82
C ARG A 582 -16.09 -9.73 -18.28
N GLY A 583 -17.32 -10.14 -18.56
CA GLY A 583 -17.92 -10.08 -19.90
C GLY A 583 -18.02 -8.65 -20.41
N ALA A 584 -18.44 -7.71 -19.56
CA ALA A 584 -18.52 -6.29 -19.91
C ALA A 584 -17.13 -5.68 -20.21
N ALA A 585 -16.12 -6.06 -19.45
CA ALA A 585 -14.73 -5.62 -19.70
C ALA A 585 -14.19 -6.22 -21.01
N ALA A 586 -14.43 -7.52 -21.26
CA ALA A 586 -13.99 -8.19 -22.48
C ALA A 586 -14.59 -7.58 -23.75
N ALA A 587 -15.86 -7.16 -23.70
CA ALA A 587 -16.54 -6.49 -24.81
C ALA A 587 -15.94 -5.12 -25.18
N ASP A 588 -15.15 -4.51 -24.30
CA ASP A 588 -14.46 -3.21 -24.50
C ASP A 588 -12.94 -3.34 -24.40
N GLY A 589 -12.38 -4.42 -24.92
CA GLY A 589 -10.93 -4.63 -24.98
C GLY A 589 -10.24 -4.71 -23.61
N HIS A 590 -10.97 -5.14 -22.58
CA HIS A 590 -10.50 -5.25 -21.21
C HIS A 590 -10.01 -3.93 -20.59
N ARG A 591 -10.59 -2.79 -20.99
CA ARG A 591 -10.24 -1.48 -20.44
C ARG A 591 -10.53 -1.40 -18.95
N PHE A 592 -9.59 -0.79 -18.20
CA PHE A 592 -9.70 -0.67 -16.75
C PHE A 592 -10.98 0.07 -16.33
N SER A 593 -11.29 1.21 -16.99
CA SER A 593 -12.48 1.99 -16.67
C SER A 593 -13.77 1.19 -16.88
N ARG A 594 -13.83 0.36 -17.94
CA ARG A 594 -15.01 -0.45 -18.22
C ARG A 594 -15.24 -1.50 -17.15
N LEU A 595 -14.16 -2.14 -16.69
CA LEU A 595 -14.23 -3.12 -15.61
C LEU A 595 -14.73 -2.45 -14.32
N VAL A 596 -14.19 -1.27 -13.95
CA VAL A 596 -14.63 -0.53 -12.76
C VAL A 596 -16.09 -0.10 -12.87
N VAL A 597 -16.52 0.43 -14.02
CA VAL A 597 -17.92 0.81 -14.24
C VAL A 597 -18.84 -0.39 -14.06
N ALA A 598 -18.54 -1.52 -14.69
CA ALA A 598 -19.34 -2.75 -14.55
C ALA A 598 -19.36 -3.24 -13.09
N LEU A 599 -18.22 -3.16 -12.38
CA LEU A 599 -18.12 -3.53 -10.97
C LEU A 599 -19.03 -2.69 -10.09
N VAL A 600 -19.01 -1.36 -10.21
CA VAL A 600 -19.83 -0.49 -9.36
C VAL A 600 -21.32 -0.55 -9.71
N GLN A 601 -21.67 -0.95 -10.94
CA GLN A 601 -23.03 -1.20 -11.36
C GLN A 601 -23.56 -2.58 -10.94
N SER A 602 -22.67 -3.50 -10.53
CA SER A 602 -23.02 -4.87 -10.17
C SER A 602 -23.94 -4.93 -8.94
N TYR A 603 -24.71 -6.02 -8.89
CA TYR A 603 -25.62 -6.25 -7.76
C TYR A 603 -24.92 -6.23 -6.39
N PRO A 604 -23.81 -6.95 -6.14
CA PRO A 604 -23.16 -6.95 -4.84
C PRO A 604 -22.58 -5.58 -4.43
N PHE A 605 -22.19 -4.73 -5.39
CA PHE A 605 -21.71 -3.39 -5.07
C PHE A 605 -22.83 -2.44 -4.66
N ARG A 606 -24.02 -2.60 -5.21
CA ARG A 606 -25.17 -1.71 -4.99
C ARG A 606 -26.11 -2.17 -3.88
N HIS A 607 -25.87 -3.34 -3.31
CA HIS A 607 -26.73 -3.92 -2.27
C HIS A 607 -25.93 -4.35 -1.05
N VAL A 608 -26.61 -4.43 0.07
CA VAL A 608 -26.07 -4.92 1.33
C VAL A 608 -27.00 -5.93 1.97
N ARG A 609 -26.44 -6.93 2.66
CA ARG A 609 -27.22 -7.83 3.51
C ARG A 609 -27.70 -7.08 4.74
N ASN A 610 -29.00 -7.10 4.92
CA ASN A 610 -29.66 -6.43 6.04
C ASN A 610 -29.72 -7.31 7.30
N ARG A 611 -29.66 -8.62 7.11
CA ARG A 611 -29.58 -9.65 8.16
C ARG A 611 -28.95 -10.91 7.61
N ASP A 612 -28.40 -11.73 8.47
CA ASP A 612 -27.91 -13.05 8.06
C ASP A 612 -29.06 -13.87 7.50
N LEU A 613 -28.86 -14.34 6.28
CA LEU A 613 -29.77 -15.36 5.72
C LEU A 613 -29.55 -16.66 6.49
N PRO A 614 -30.63 -17.40 6.84
CA PRO A 614 -30.46 -18.72 7.42
C PRO A 614 -29.58 -19.56 6.49
N ALA A 615 -28.69 -20.37 7.07
CA ALA A 615 -27.90 -21.33 6.30
C ALA A 615 -28.86 -22.14 5.42
N LEU A 616 -28.53 -22.26 4.14
CA LEU A 616 -29.30 -23.17 3.26
C LEU A 616 -29.20 -24.57 3.86
N PRO A 617 -30.31 -25.31 3.94
CA PRO A 617 -30.36 -26.63 4.52
C PRO A 617 -29.42 -27.61 3.84
#